data_3d065ce41bd92cb103de2e8a06e777a6
#
_entry.id   3d065ce41bd92cb103de2e8a06e777a6
#
_cell.length_a   1.000
_cell.length_b   1.000
_cell.length_c   1.000
_cell.angle_alpha   90.00
_cell.angle_beta   90.00
_cell.angle_gamma   90.00
#
_symmetry.space_group_name_H-M   'P 1'
#
loop_
_entity.id
_entity.type
_entity.pdbx_description
1 polymer ?
#
loop_
_entity_poly.entity_id
_entity_poly.type
_entity_poly.pdbx_seq_one_letter_code
_entity_poly.pdbx_strand_id
1 'polypeptide(L)'
;VYLIPGMWGAPLKALSGYMPPITTQDFVIGQNSGTAQAADAEAVVDSKYGLHLPLGLHGYFTLEEGLEAAKEAGKPVFVDVTGHGCVNCREMESRVWSDPTVYSMLQNDFVIVALYSDDKQKLDKEDWVTDAETGKVYKDLGRANSYVARTLWNVNAQPNYVLLSPDGEMLVPVRGYDLSIEGFVAFLQSGLDAYKAK
;
A
#
# COMPACT_ATOMS: atom_id res chain seq x y z
N VAL A 1 20.46 -17.14 -18.27
CA VAL A 1 21.24 -17.50 -17.06
C VAL A 1 20.69 -16.80 -15.82
N TYR A 2 20.24 -15.54 -15.90
CA TYR A 2 19.71 -14.78 -14.75
C TYR A 2 18.40 -15.34 -14.18
N LEU A 3 17.52 -15.88 -15.02
CA LEU A 3 16.21 -16.42 -14.59
C LEU A 3 16.31 -17.81 -13.94
N ILE A 4 17.37 -18.57 -14.23
CA ILE A 4 17.53 -19.94 -13.71
C ILE A 4 17.54 -19.98 -12.18
N PRO A 5 18.31 -19.15 -11.47
CA PRO A 5 18.23 -19.08 -10.00
C PRO A 5 16.86 -18.66 -9.47
N GLY A 6 16.14 -17.81 -10.21
CA GLY A 6 14.79 -17.37 -9.85
C GLY A 6 13.75 -18.50 -9.87
N MET A 7 13.94 -19.52 -10.69
CA MET A 7 13.09 -20.72 -10.71
C MET A 7 13.17 -21.53 -9.41
N TRP A 8 14.22 -21.35 -8.61
CA TRP A 8 14.42 -21.97 -7.31
C TRP A 8 14.31 -20.98 -6.14
N GLY A 9 13.57 -19.88 -6.33
CA GLY A 9 13.27 -18.94 -5.25
C GLY A 9 14.34 -17.88 -4.96
N ALA A 10 15.39 -17.78 -5.80
CA ALA A 10 16.37 -16.69 -5.65
C ALA A 10 15.74 -15.34 -6.05
N PRO A 11 15.97 -14.25 -5.28
CA PRO A 11 15.35 -12.97 -5.55
C PRO A 11 15.85 -12.36 -6.86
N LEU A 12 14.93 -12.13 -7.80
CA LEU A 12 15.19 -11.51 -9.10
C LEU A 12 14.95 -9.99 -9.03
N LYS A 13 15.76 -9.27 -8.26
CA LYS A 13 15.57 -7.83 -7.97
C LYS A 13 15.41 -6.95 -9.21
N ALA A 14 16.11 -7.26 -10.31
CA ALA A 14 16.02 -6.48 -11.55
C ALA A 14 14.70 -6.71 -12.32
N LEU A 15 13.95 -7.77 -12.02
CA LEU A 15 12.70 -8.12 -12.68
C LEU A 15 11.51 -8.15 -11.71
N SER A 16 11.70 -7.68 -10.49
CA SER A 16 10.70 -7.77 -9.42
C SER A 16 9.35 -7.16 -9.77
N GLY A 17 9.35 -6.05 -10.52
CA GLY A 17 8.12 -5.40 -10.97
C GLY A 17 7.34 -6.14 -12.06
N TYR A 18 7.95 -7.17 -12.68
CA TYR A 18 7.34 -7.97 -13.77
C TYR A 18 6.98 -9.39 -13.33
N MET A 19 7.41 -9.79 -12.14
CA MET A 19 7.14 -11.14 -11.62
C MET A 19 5.93 -11.10 -10.68
N PRO A 20 5.08 -12.14 -10.67
CA PRO A 20 4.04 -12.27 -9.67
C PRO A 20 4.63 -12.22 -8.26
N PRO A 21 3.93 -11.63 -7.29
CA PRO A 21 4.35 -11.65 -5.89
C PRO A 21 4.68 -13.08 -5.43
N ILE A 22 5.66 -13.22 -4.55
CA ILE A 22 6.09 -14.55 -4.03
C ILE A 22 4.92 -15.29 -3.38
N THR A 23 3.98 -14.57 -2.80
CA THR A 23 2.75 -15.10 -2.19
C THR A 23 1.79 -15.77 -3.18
N THR A 24 1.93 -15.50 -4.48
CA THR A 24 1.10 -16.07 -5.55
C THR A 24 1.83 -17.16 -6.36
N GLN A 25 3.06 -17.53 -5.96
CA GLN A 25 3.81 -18.58 -6.61
C GLN A 25 3.50 -19.93 -5.97
N ASP A 26 3.04 -20.91 -6.76
CA ASP A 26 2.62 -22.23 -6.28
C ASP A 26 3.78 -23.08 -5.75
N PHE A 27 5.04 -22.69 -6.03
CA PHE A 27 6.19 -23.50 -5.66
C PHE A 27 7.46 -22.67 -5.43
N VAL A 28 7.93 -22.64 -4.18
CA VAL A 28 9.20 -22.03 -3.77
C VAL A 28 10.12 -23.11 -3.18
N ILE A 29 11.15 -23.53 -3.92
CA ILE A 29 12.18 -24.43 -3.39
C ILE A 29 13.17 -23.59 -2.56
N GLY A 30 13.30 -23.92 -1.27
CA GLY A 30 14.37 -23.35 -0.43
C GLY A 30 13.94 -22.59 0.81
N GLN A 31 12.68 -22.63 1.19
CA GLN A 31 12.34 -22.34 2.58
C GLN A 31 12.77 -23.55 3.42
N ASN A 32 14.02 -23.49 3.87
CA ASN A 32 14.52 -24.39 4.88
C ASN A 32 13.63 -24.21 6.12
N SER A 33 13.05 -25.31 6.58
CA SER A 33 12.31 -25.45 7.82
C SER A 33 13.22 -25.10 9.02
N GLY A 34 13.53 -23.84 9.18
CA GLY A 34 14.03 -23.27 10.40
C GLY A 34 12.82 -22.62 11.07
N THR A 35 12.43 -23.18 12.20
CA THR A 35 11.41 -22.71 13.12
C THR A 35 11.46 -21.19 13.34
N ALA A 36 10.94 -20.42 12.40
CA ALA A 36 10.38 -19.12 12.71
C ALA A 36 9.00 -19.45 13.26
N GLN A 37 8.85 -19.29 14.57
CA GLN A 37 7.55 -19.34 15.24
C GLN A 37 6.54 -18.59 14.40
N ALA A 38 5.49 -19.31 14.04
CA ALA A 38 4.23 -18.72 13.68
C ALA A 38 3.77 -17.91 14.90
N ALA A 39 4.25 -16.66 14.99
CA ALA A 39 3.60 -15.67 15.78
C ALA A 39 2.31 -15.37 14.99
N ASP A 40 1.26 -15.96 15.51
CA ASP A 40 -0.14 -15.63 15.30
C ASP A 40 -0.47 -15.05 13.92
N ALA A 41 -0.83 -15.96 13.01
CA ALA A 41 -1.69 -15.63 11.88
C ALA A 41 -3.08 -15.28 12.43
N GLU A 42 -3.15 -14.25 13.28
CA GLU A 42 -4.42 -13.63 13.65
C GLU A 42 -4.79 -12.61 12.59
N ALA A 43 -5.89 -12.96 11.95
CA ALA A 43 -6.72 -12.09 11.12
C ALA A 43 -5.98 -11.43 9.95
N VAL A 44 -5.78 -12.16 8.86
CA VAL A 44 -6.08 -11.57 7.54
C VAL A 44 -7.45 -10.92 7.72
N VAL A 45 -7.50 -9.61 7.89
CA VAL A 45 -8.74 -8.87 7.78
C VAL A 45 -9.22 -9.21 6.38
N ASP A 46 -10.24 -10.03 6.32
CA ASP A 46 -10.83 -10.45 5.06
C ASP A 46 -11.41 -9.17 4.47
N SER A 47 -10.60 -8.51 3.65
CA SER A 47 -10.98 -7.24 3.05
C SER A 47 -12.31 -7.48 2.33
N LYS A 48 -13.31 -6.64 2.56
CA LYS A 48 -14.59 -6.62 1.82
C LYS A 48 -14.37 -6.83 0.31
N TYR A 49 -13.19 -6.49 -0.17
CA TYR A 49 -12.82 -6.55 -1.58
C TYR A 49 -11.88 -7.72 -1.93
N GLY A 50 -11.53 -8.62 -0.99
CA GLY A 50 -10.57 -9.71 -1.23
C GLY A 50 -9.17 -9.22 -1.62
N LEU A 51 -8.83 -7.96 -1.26
CA LEU A 51 -7.53 -7.36 -1.53
C LEU A 51 -6.58 -7.62 -0.35
N HIS A 52 -5.30 -7.74 -0.67
CA HIS A 52 -4.25 -7.97 0.32
C HIS A 52 -3.09 -7.01 0.08
N LEU A 53 -2.48 -6.54 1.17
CA LEU A 53 -1.24 -5.79 1.12
C LEU A 53 -0.04 -6.72 0.88
N PRO A 54 1.02 -6.22 0.22
CA PRO A 54 2.24 -6.98 0.04
C PRO A 54 2.94 -7.26 1.38
N LEU A 55 3.84 -8.24 1.38
CA LEU A 55 4.71 -8.58 2.51
C LEU A 55 3.98 -8.98 3.80
N GLY A 56 2.70 -9.31 3.73
CA GLY A 56 1.89 -9.64 4.92
C GLY A 56 1.55 -8.43 5.80
N LEU A 57 1.70 -7.21 5.28
CA LEU A 57 1.24 -6.00 5.96
C LEU A 57 -0.30 -5.98 6.06
N HIS A 58 -0.81 -5.33 7.09
CA HIS A 58 -2.25 -5.14 7.30
C HIS A 58 -2.65 -3.70 6.96
N GLY A 59 -3.85 -3.52 6.41
CA GLY A 59 -4.36 -2.20 6.09
C GLY A 59 -5.72 -2.23 5.42
N TYR A 60 -6.14 -1.09 4.92
CA TYR A 60 -7.47 -0.81 4.40
C TYR A 60 -7.41 -0.46 2.92
N PHE A 61 -8.55 -0.54 2.23
CA PHE A 61 -8.60 -0.35 0.78
C PHE A 61 -9.53 0.80 0.36
N THR A 62 -10.10 1.48 1.34
CA THR A 62 -10.79 2.75 1.19
C THR A 62 -10.20 3.77 2.17
N LEU A 63 -10.25 5.04 1.79
CA LEU A 63 -9.72 6.11 2.65
C LEU A 63 -10.53 6.24 3.94
N GLU A 64 -11.85 6.09 3.87
CA GLU A 64 -12.76 6.22 4.99
C GLU A 64 -12.47 5.21 6.09
N GLU A 65 -12.42 3.91 5.73
CA GLU A 65 -12.07 2.83 6.68
C GLU A 65 -10.69 3.06 7.33
N GLY A 66 -9.71 3.50 6.54
CA GLY A 66 -8.37 3.77 7.05
C GLY A 66 -8.31 4.96 8.02
N LEU A 67 -9.06 6.03 7.76
CA LEU A 67 -9.12 7.19 8.66
C LEU A 67 -9.84 6.85 9.97
N GLU A 68 -10.91 6.04 9.93
CA GLU A 68 -11.58 5.56 11.14
C GLU A 68 -10.63 4.74 12.01
N ALA A 69 -9.96 3.76 11.41
CA ALA A 69 -8.97 2.95 12.11
C ALA A 69 -7.80 3.77 12.66
N ALA A 70 -7.37 4.80 11.93
CA ALA A 70 -6.32 5.70 12.37
C ALA A 70 -6.71 6.53 13.60
N LYS A 71 -7.96 6.98 13.67
CA LYS A 71 -8.52 7.66 14.86
C LYS A 71 -8.54 6.74 16.07
N GLU A 72 -8.99 5.50 15.89
CA GLU A 72 -9.02 4.50 16.97
C GLU A 72 -7.61 4.13 17.45
N ALA A 73 -6.67 3.95 16.51
CA ALA A 73 -5.29 3.59 16.83
C ALA A 73 -4.44 4.77 17.32
N GLY A 74 -4.87 6.02 17.11
CA GLY A 74 -4.06 7.21 17.39
C GLY A 74 -2.78 7.28 16.57
N LYS A 75 -2.82 6.81 15.32
CA LYS A 75 -1.67 6.75 14.40
C LYS A 75 -1.94 7.55 13.12
N PRO A 76 -0.89 8.09 12.49
CA PRO A 76 -1.02 8.70 11.17
C PRO A 76 -1.30 7.62 10.11
N VAL A 77 -1.82 8.05 8.96
CA VAL A 77 -2.14 7.18 7.83
C VAL A 77 -1.05 7.27 6.77
N PHE A 78 -0.62 6.11 6.29
CA PHE A 78 0.20 5.97 5.09
C PHE A 78 -0.71 5.52 3.93
N VAL A 79 -0.93 6.38 2.96
CA VAL A 79 -1.73 6.09 1.77
C VAL A 79 -0.80 5.70 0.63
N ASP A 80 -1.03 4.53 0.04
CA ASP A 80 -0.41 4.06 -1.19
C ASP A 80 -1.42 4.15 -2.34
N VAL A 81 -1.22 5.08 -3.25
CA VAL A 81 -1.98 5.13 -4.52
C VAL A 81 -1.32 4.15 -5.49
N THR A 82 -1.93 3.01 -5.66
CA THR A 82 -1.38 1.83 -6.32
C THR A 82 -2.28 1.25 -7.41
N GLY A 83 -1.89 0.14 -8.01
CA GLY A 83 -2.69 -0.60 -8.99
C GLY A 83 -2.18 -2.00 -9.22
N HIS A 84 -3.06 -2.91 -9.65
CA HIS A 84 -2.72 -4.30 -9.97
C HIS A 84 -1.69 -4.40 -11.10
N GLY A 85 -1.84 -3.57 -12.13
CA GLY A 85 -0.93 -3.51 -13.28
C GLY A 85 0.29 -2.62 -13.10
N CYS A 86 0.55 -2.10 -11.92
CA CYS A 86 1.59 -1.11 -11.67
C CYS A 86 2.96 -1.77 -11.42
N VAL A 87 3.80 -1.85 -12.45
CA VAL A 87 5.16 -2.40 -12.35
C VAL A 87 6.02 -1.66 -11.33
N ASN A 88 6.00 -0.32 -11.36
CA ASN A 88 6.76 0.51 -10.41
C ASN A 88 6.31 0.32 -8.96
N CYS A 89 5.01 0.07 -8.73
CA CYS A 89 4.50 -0.25 -7.38
C CYS A 89 5.11 -1.56 -6.88
N ARG A 90 5.09 -2.61 -7.71
CA ARG A 90 5.72 -3.91 -7.37
C ARG A 90 7.23 -3.77 -7.13
N GLU A 91 7.89 -2.89 -7.87
CA GLU A 91 9.31 -2.63 -7.66
C GLU A 91 9.58 -1.92 -6.33
N MET A 92 8.77 -0.91 -5.97
CA MET A 92 8.85 -0.27 -4.66
C MET A 92 8.62 -1.26 -3.52
N GLU A 93 7.60 -2.09 -3.60
CA GLU A 93 7.29 -3.11 -2.59
C GLU A 93 8.44 -4.10 -2.41
N SER A 94 9.02 -4.58 -3.51
CA SER A 94 10.07 -5.59 -3.44
C SER A 94 11.46 -5.05 -3.09
N ARG A 95 11.73 -3.75 -3.31
CA ARG A 95 13.06 -3.16 -3.14
C ARG A 95 13.16 -2.13 -2.01
N VAL A 96 12.05 -1.45 -1.70
CA VAL A 96 12.02 -0.40 -0.68
C VAL A 96 11.24 -0.85 0.53
N TRP A 97 10.01 -1.34 0.37
CA TRP A 97 9.18 -1.76 1.51
C TRP A 97 9.72 -3.02 2.20
N SER A 98 10.44 -3.88 1.44
CA SER A 98 11.10 -5.07 2.00
C SER A 98 12.33 -4.77 2.85
N ASP A 99 12.80 -3.52 2.89
CA ASP A 99 13.85 -3.10 3.83
C ASP A 99 13.32 -3.21 5.27
N PRO A 100 14.09 -3.82 6.20
CA PRO A 100 13.61 -4.04 7.56
C PRO A 100 13.18 -2.78 8.31
N THR A 101 13.84 -1.65 8.06
CA THR A 101 13.50 -0.37 8.70
C THR A 101 12.19 0.17 8.15
N VAL A 102 12.05 0.21 6.82
CA VAL A 102 10.82 0.67 6.16
C VAL A 102 9.64 -0.22 6.55
N TYR A 103 9.83 -1.55 6.48
CA TYR A 103 8.80 -2.52 6.87
C TYR A 103 8.33 -2.31 8.31
N SER A 104 9.30 -2.17 9.25
CA SER A 104 8.98 -1.95 10.66
C SER A 104 8.20 -0.65 10.89
N MET A 105 8.59 0.44 10.23
CA MET A 105 7.87 1.72 10.32
C MET A 105 6.44 1.60 9.77
N LEU A 106 6.28 1.01 8.59
CA LEU A 106 4.95 0.82 7.99
C LEU A 106 4.04 -0.02 8.87
N GLN A 107 4.56 -1.11 9.43
CA GLN A 107 3.78 -2.04 10.26
C GLN A 107 3.41 -1.44 11.63
N ASN A 108 4.31 -0.70 12.27
CA ASN A 108 4.15 -0.31 13.65
C ASN A 108 3.67 1.14 13.85
N ASP A 109 4.04 2.05 12.95
CA ASP A 109 3.86 3.47 13.18
C ASP A 109 2.72 4.08 12.37
N PHE A 110 2.20 3.38 11.37
CA PHE A 110 1.16 3.88 10.49
C PHE A 110 -0.04 2.93 10.40
N VAL A 111 -1.19 3.50 10.07
CA VAL A 111 -2.30 2.76 9.48
C VAL A 111 -2.14 2.83 7.96
N ILE A 112 -2.11 1.69 7.27
CA ILE A 112 -1.87 1.62 5.85
C ILE A 112 -3.19 1.63 5.09
N VAL A 113 -3.28 2.44 4.04
CA VAL A 113 -4.40 2.49 3.10
C VAL A 113 -3.87 2.31 1.68
N ALA A 114 -4.26 1.25 1.00
CA ALA A 114 -3.89 1.00 -0.39
C ALA A 114 -5.07 1.33 -1.32
N LEU A 115 -4.94 2.41 -2.06
CA LEU A 115 -5.95 2.86 -3.01
C LEU A 115 -5.64 2.29 -4.41
N TYR A 116 -6.16 1.10 -4.70
CA TYR A 116 -6.06 0.49 -6.02
C TYR A 116 -6.87 1.30 -7.04
N SER A 117 -6.20 1.95 -7.98
CA SER A 117 -6.81 2.86 -8.96
C SER A 117 -7.30 2.16 -10.24
N ASP A 118 -6.95 0.91 -10.44
CA ASP A 118 -7.33 0.08 -11.60
C ASP A 118 -8.25 -1.11 -11.24
N ASP A 119 -8.69 -1.19 -9.97
CA ASP A 119 -9.61 -2.24 -9.52
C ASP A 119 -11.00 -2.08 -10.17
N LYS A 120 -11.57 -3.20 -10.62
CA LYS A 120 -12.85 -3.23 -11.34
C LYS A 120 -14.03 -3.68 -10.49
N GLN A 121 -13.80 -3.96 -9.20
CA GLN A 121 -14.86 -4.39 -8.30
C GLN A 121 -15.92 -3.31 -8.15
N LYS A 122 -17.17 -3.75 -8.11
CA LYS A 122 -18.31 -2.84 -7.94
C LYS A 122 -18.48 -2.50 -6.47
N LEU A 123 -18.70 -1.24 -6.23
CA LEU A 123 -19.10 -0.73 -4.93
C LEU A 123 -20.59 -0.95 -4.70
N ASP A 124 -20.97 -1.20 -3.46
CA ASP A 124 -22.36 -1.13 -3.02
C ASP A 124 -22.90 0.30 -3.20
N LYS A 125 -24.22 0.44 -3.27
CA LYS A 125 -24.80 1.77 -3.57
C LYS A 125 -24.48 2.82 -2.52
N GLU A 126 -24.30 2.40 -1.28
CA GLU A 126 -23.94 3.25 -0.14
C GLU A 126 -22.51 3.77 -0.24
N ASP A 127 -21.61 3.01 -0.90
CA ASP A 127 -20.21 3.37 -1.09
C ASP A 127 -19.94 4.12 -2.41
N TRP A 128 -20.98 4.47 -3.17
CA TRP A 128 -20.80 5.21 -4.41
C TRP A 128 -20.26 6.61 -4.16
N VAL A 129 -19.22 6.96 -4.87
CA VAL A 129 -18.60 8.28 -4.79
C VAL A 129 -19.15 9.18 -5.88
N THR A 130 -19.68 10.34 -5.51
CA THR A 130 -20.20 11.33 -6.46
C THR A 130 -19.25 12.51 -6.56
N ASP A 131 -18.86 12.83 -7.78
CA ASP A 131 -18.08 14.01 -8.11
C ASP A 131 -18.95 15.25 -7.87
N ALA A 132 -18.53 16.11 -6.96
CA ALA A 132 -19.29 17.29 -6.56
C ALA A 132 -19.38 18.36 -7.65
N GLU A 133 -18.43 18.41 -8.58
CA GLU A 133 -18.40 19.40 -9.66
C GLU A 133 -19.21 18.96 -10.88
N THR A 134 -19.09 17.68 -11.26
CA THR A 134 -19.67 17.16 -12.50
C THR A 134 -20.95 16.35 -12.29
N GLY A 135 -21.25 15.97 -11.03
CA GLY A 135 -22.35 15.06 -10.70
C GLY A 135 -22.13 13.62 -11.14
N LYS A 136 -20.94 13.28 -11.64
CA LYS A 136 -20.60 11.93 -12.09
C LYS A 136 -20.50 10.98 -10.91
N VAL A 137 -21.14 9.81 -11.02
CA VAL A 137 -21.12 8.78 -9.98
C VAL A 137 -20.13 7.68 -10.36
N TYR A 138 -19.16 7.44 -9.46
CA TYR A 138 -18.21 6.34 -9.57
C TYR A 138 -18.74 5.14 -8.80
N LYS A 139 -18.87 4.01 -9.50
CA LYS A 139 -19.55 2.79 -9.01
C LYS A 139 -18.61 1.58 -8.91
N ASP A 140 -17.34 1.80 -9.10
CA ASP A 140 -16.28 0.80 -8.93
C ASP A 140 -15.13 1.38 -8.13
N LEU A 141 -14.47 0.48 -7.39
CA LEU A 141 -13.44 0.82 -6.43
C LEU A 141 -12.30 1.64 -7.05
N GLY A 142 -11.79 1.19 -8.19
CA GLY A 142 -10.63 1.86 -8.82
C GLY A 142 -10.93 3.28 -9.27
N ARG A 143 -12.09 3.53 -9.87
CA ARG A 143 -12.47 4.89 -10.27
C ARG A 143 -12.79 5.78 -9.08
N ALA A 144 -13.39 5.24 -8.03
CA ALA A 144 -13.62 5.96 -6.78
C ALA A 144 -12.28 6.35 -6.14
N ASN A 145 -11.34 5.41 -5.99
CA ASN A 145 -10.01 5.66 -5.45
C ASN A 145 -9.22 6.68 -6.30
N SER A 146 -9.27 6.55 -7.64
CA SER A 146 -8.63 7.52 -8.55
C SER A 146 -9.22 8.93 -8.41
N TYR A 147 -10.53 9.03 -8.21
CA TYR A 147 -11.20 10.32 -7.99
C TYR A 147 -10.74 10.94 -6.65
N VAL A 148 -10.72 10.17 -5.58
CA VAL A 148 -10.26 10.61 -4.26
C VAL A 148 -8.82 11.11 -4.34
N ALA A 149 -7.90 10.33 -4.90
CA ALA A 149 -6.48 10.69 -5.00
C ALA A 149 -6.27 11.97 -5.82
N ARG A 150 -6.98 12.12 -6.93
CA ARG A 150 -6.88 13.31 -7.77
C ARG A 150 -7.46 14.54 -7.09
N THR A 151 -8.62 14.42 -6.45
CA THR A 151 -9.34 15.56 -5.88
C THR A 151 -8.68 16.07 -4.60
N LEU A 152 -8.25 15.16 -3.72
CA LEU A 152 -7.67 15.54 -2.44
C LEU A 152 -6.19 15.94 -2.52
N TRP A 153 -5.42 15.27 -3.39
CA TRP A 153 -3.95 15.42 -3.39
C TRP A 153 -3.37 15.76 -4.77
N ASN A 154 -4.21 15.97 -5.79
CA ASN A 154 -3.79 16.18 -7.18
C ASN A 154 -2.90 15.03 -7.72
N VAL A 155 -3.13 13.79 -7.24
CA VAL A 155 -2.41 12.59 -7.64
C VAL A 155 -3.19 11.89 -8.76
N ASN A 156 -2.52 11.70 -9.91
CA ASN A 156 -3.10 11.04 -11.10
C ASN A 156 -2.16 9.97 -11.69
N ALA A 157 -1.15 9.57 -10.95
CA ALA A 157 -0.16 8.55 -11.32
C ALA A 157 0.11 7.62 -10.14
N GLN A 158 0.75 6.48 -10.40
CA GLN A 158 1.12 5.47 -9.41
C GLN A 158 2.53 4.94 -9.68
N PRO A 159 3.29 4.61 -8.59
CA PRO A 159 2.91 4.79 -7.20
C PRO A 159 3.00 6.25 -6.75
N ASN A 160 2.16 6.63 -5.80
CA ASN A 160 2.30 7.86 -5.04
C ASN A 160 1.93 7.60 -3.57
N TYR A 161 2.68 8.20 -2.66
CA TYR A 161 2.56 8.02 -1.23
C TYR A 161 2.15 9.33 -0.56
N VAL A 162 1.12 9.26 0.27
CA VAL A 162 0.59 10.41 1.00
C VAL A 162 0.56 10.07 2.49
N LEU A 163 1.05 10.98 3.33
CA LEU A 163 0.97 10.84 4.78
C LEU A 163 -0.08 11.80 5.33
N LEU A 164 -1.04 11.24 6.08
CA LEU A 164 -2.17 12.00 6.61
C LEU A 164 -2.23 11.89 8.13
N SER A 165 -2.78 12.94 8.76
CA SER A 165 -3.29 12.81 10.12
C SER A 165 -4.56 11.95 10.15
N PRO A 166 -5.00 11.44 11.31
CA PRO A 166 -6.28 10.73 11.44
C PRO A 166 -7.50 11.54 10.96
N ASP A 167 -7.38 12.85 10.94
CA ASP A 167 -8.44 13.76 10.45
C ASP A 167 -8.38 13.98 8.92
N GLY A 168 -7.45 13.31 8.23
CA GLY A 168 -7.31 13.38 6.77
C GLY A 168 -6.48 14.56 6.26
N GLU A 169 -5.81 15.32 7.13
CA GLU A 169 -4.95 16.42 6.72
C GLU A 169 -3.57 15.91 6.28
N MET A 170 -3.08 16.40 5.15
CA MET A 170 -1.77 16.03 4.64
C MET A 170 -0.65 16.57 5.54
N LEU A 171 0.24 15.68 5.98
CA LEU A 171 1.33 16.00 6.91
C LEU A 171 2.57 16.54 6.21
N VAL A 172 2.90 15.97 5.06
CA VAL A 172 4.09 16.31 4.26
C VAL A 172 3.76 16.22 2.76
N PRO A 173 4.57 16.82 1.87
CA PRO A 173 4.35 16.70 0.43
C PRO A 173 4.32 15.25 -0.06
N VAL A 174 3.52 15.00 -1.09
CA VAL A 174 3.38 13.68 -1.74
C VAL A 174 4.73 13.20 -2.27
N ARG A 175 5.02 11.90 -2.09
CA ARG A 175 6.21 11.25 -2.63
C ARG A 175 5.82 10.26 -3.73
N GLY A 176 6.48 10.35 -4.88
CA GLY A 176 6.31 9.40 -5.98
C GLY A 176 7.30 8.24 -5.95
N TYR A 177 7.46 7.58 -7.12
CA TYR A 177 8.41 6.52 -7.33
C TYR A 177 9.86 6.99 -7.14
N ASP A 178 10.55 6.39 -6.19
CA ASP A 178 11.97 6.62 -5.91
C ASP A 178 12.50 5.44 -5.06
N LEU A 179 13.49 4.74 -5.57
CA LEU A 179 14.05 3.53 -4.95
C LEU A 179 15.05 3.80 -3.81
N SER A 180 15.24 5.06 -3.42
CA SER A 180 16.08 5.42 -2.27
C SER A 180 15.41 4.98 -0.96
N ILE A 181 15.94 3.94 -0.33
CA ILE A 181 15.50 3.46 0.98
C ILE A 181 15.68 4.56 2.02
N GLU A 182 16.85 5.20 2.06
CA GLU A 182 17.14 6.31 2.97
C GLU A 182 16.16 7.47 2.79
N GLY A 183 15.88 7.83 1.53
CA GLY A 183 14.90 8.86 1.20
C GLY A 183 13.48 8.47 1.61
N PHE A 184 13.12 7.19 1.53
CA PHE A 184 11.81 6.71 1.94
C PHE A 184 11.66 6.70 3.47
N VAL A 185 12.70 6.27 4.21
CA VAL A 185 12.75 6.37 5.68
C VAL A 185 12.63 7.82 6.13
N ALA A 186 13.37 8.74 5.50
CA ALA A 186 13.29 10.16 5.80
C ALA A 186 11.88 10.74 5.55
N PHE A 187 11.21 10.32 4.49
CA PHE A 187 9.83 10.69 4.19
C PHE A 187 8.87 10.20 5.28
N LEU A 188 8.93 8.93 5.68
CA LEU A 188 8.11 8.38 6.76
C LEU A 188 8.37 9.09 8.08
N GLN A 189 9.65 9.32 8.42
CA GLN A 189 10.03 10.01 9.65
C GLN A 189 9.50 11.45 9.68
N SER A 190 9.58 12.18 8.57
CA SER A 190 9.05 13.55 8.48
C SER A 190 7.53 13.62 8.71
N GLY A 191 6.80 12.59 8.27
CA GLY A 191 5.36 12.48 8.56
C GLY A 191 5.08 12.22 10.03
N LEU A 192 5.85 11.33 10.67
CA LEU A 192 5.74 11.07 12.11
C LEU A 192 6.05 12.32 12.95
N ASP A 193 7.08 13.07 12.56
CA ASP A 193 7.48 14.29 13.25
C ASP A 193 6.40 15.38 13.09
N ALA A 194 5.86 15.55 11.89
CA ALA A 194 4.76 16.47 11.63
C ALA A 194 3.48 16.09 12.40
N TYR A 195 3.21 14.79 12.53
CA TYR A 195 2.08 14.30 13.31
C TYR A 195 2.23 14.59 14.81
N LYS A 196 3.42 14.38 15.38
CA LYS A 196 3.71 14.64 16.79
C LYS A 196 3.72 16.12 17.15
N ALA A 197 3.96 16.99 16.16
CA ALA A 197 4.00 18.45 16.36
C ALA A 197 2.60 19.10 16.39
N LYS A 198 1.54 18.35 16.07
CA LYS A 198 0.13 18.79 16.16
C LYS A 198 -0.46 18.47 17.51
#